data_d0fb316cedc33957cc44d07fcba4aeb9
#
_entry.id   d0fb316cedc33957cc44d07fcba4aeb9
#
_cell.length_a   1.000
_cell.length_b   1.000
_cell.length_c   1.000
_cell.angle_alpha   90.00
_cell.angle_beta   90.00
_cell.angle_gamma   90.00
#
_symmetry.space_group_name_H-M   'P 1'
#
loop_
_entity.id
_entity.type
_entity.pdbx_description
1 polymer ?
#
loop_
_entity_poly.entity_id
_entity_poly.type
_entity_poly.pdbx_seq_one_letter_code
_entity_poly.pdbx_strand_id
1 'polypeptide(L)'
;MHLRRLFAIGFVVAAGVGAHAAGPPKPGVDWPQFRGIRAGGVAEGFALPDTWDVAGGRGVRWKTALPGLGLASPVVWGDLVCLSTSISGQKDAGLKVGLYGNVTPVTDDTEHEWRVYCLDKTSGAVRWQQTVVKAVPKIKRHTKSSHANSTLATDGERLIAFFGSEGLYAYDLKGKQLWKKDFGVLDAGWFSDPTAQWETGSSPILHDNVVVVQVDVQQGSFLGAFDARDGRELWRTPRADVPTWSTPAVHQVDGRTQLVVNGWRHIGAYDFKTGKEIWRLTGGGDIPVPTPVVQDGLIYITNAHGPRAPVYAIRETATGDITLADGASSNQGIAWSVPRDGGYMCTPLVYRGLVYIVKYNGVLSAYDAKTGEVKYQQRLADGKSAFTSSPVASDGKVYLASEEGHVYVLKAGPSFELMAENDMGESLLATPAISEGVLIYRTQGSVVAVAGGAKP
;
A
#
# COMPACT_ATOMS: atom_id res chain seq x y z
N MET A 1 75.62 28.14 -20.14
CA MET A 1 74.76 26.97 -20.48
C MET A 1 73.81 26.74 -19.32
N HIS A 2 72.56 27.26 -19.41
CA HIS A 2 71.50 27.09 -18.37
C HIS A 2 70.41 26.23 -18.92
N LEU A 3 70.25 25.02 -18.34
CA LEU A 3 69.20 24.07 -18.65
C LEU A 3 67.93 24.48 -17.88
N ARG A 4 66.87 24.89 -18.56
CA ARG A 4 65.52 25.10 -17.97
C ARG A 4 64.79 23.75 -17.97
N ARG A 5 64.43 23.25 -16.80
CA ARG A 5 63.52 22.11 -16.63
C ARG A 5 62.07 22.64 -16.66
N LEU A 6 61.26 22.19 -17.64
CA LEU A 6 59.83 22.37 -17.72
C LEU A 6 59.15 21.29 -16.83
N PHE A 7 58.41 21.74 -15.84
CA PHE A 7 57.46 20.89 -15.12
C PHE A 7 56.10 20.91 -15.84
N ALA A 8 55.67 19.77 -16.34
CA ALA A 8 54.32 19.59 -16.85
C ALA A 8 53.39 19.23 -15.68
N ILE A 9 52.46 20.11 -15.34
CA ILE A 9 51.38 19.84 -14.38
C ILE A 9 50.25 19.15 -15.14
N GLY A 10 50.09 17.85 -14.93
CA GLY A 10 48.96 17.11 -15.45
C GLY A 10 47.69 17.41 -14.63
N PHE A 11 46.71 18.05 -15.26
CA PHE A 11 45.37 18.19 -14.72
C PHE A 11 44.64 16.84 -14.86
N VAL A 12 44.40 16.15 -13.73
CA VAL A 12 43.49 15.02 -13.67
C VAL A 12 42.07 15.60 -13.59
N VAL A 13 41.33 15.58 -14.67
CA VAL A 13 39.91 15.87 -14.70
C VAL A 13 39.21 14.63 -14.16
N ALA A 14 38.84 14.67 -12.89
CA ALA A 14 37.89 13.68 -12.32
C ALA A 14 36.52 13.93 -12.96
N ALA A 15 36.14 13.09 -13.92
CA ALA A 15 34.79 13.04 -14.43
C ALA A 15 33.87 12.53 -13.29
N GLY A 16 33.24 13.47 -12.62
CA GLY A 16 32.15 13.15 -11.69
C GLY A 16 31.02 12.51 -12.51
N VAL A 17 30.80 11.20 -12.32
CA VAL A 17 29.60 10.53 -12.80
C VAL A 17 28.46 11.10 -11.97
N GLY A 18 27.81 12.14 -12.48
CA GLY A 18 26.58 12.66 -11.92
C GLY A 18 25.52 11.54 -11.98
N ALA A 19 25.09 11.04 -10.83
CA ALA A 19 23.92 10.19 -10.77
C ALA A 19 22.75 11.02 -11.33
N HIS A 20 22.25 10.63 -12.51
CA HIS A 20 21.03 11.21 -13.03
C HIS A 20 19.90 10.74 -12.14
N ALA A 21 19.21 11.68 -11.48
CA ALA A 21 18.00 11.37 -10.75
C ALA A 21 17.03 10.65 -11.69
N ALA A 22 16.42 9.54 -11.22
CA ALA A 22 15.36 8.91 -11.99
C ALA A 22 14.24 9.91 -12.20
N GLY A 23 13.65 9.93 -13.39
CA GLY A 23 12.52 10.81 -13.69
C GLY A 23 11.27 10.45 -12.85
N PRO A 24 10.21 11.25 -12.96
CA PRO A 24 8.95 10.91 -12.29
C PRO A 24 8.41 9.55 -12.76
N PRO A 25 7.62 8.85 -11.92
CA PRO A 25 7.04 7.56 -12.31
C PRO A 25 6.15 7.73 -13.54
N LYS A 26 6.26 6.79 -14.48
CA LYS A 26 5.52 6.79 -15.75
C LYS A 26 4.14 6.16 -15.54
N PRO A 27 3.03 6.92 -15.78
CA PRO A 27 1.68 6.37 -15.66
C PRO A 27 1.48 5.13 -16.55
N GLY A 28 0.79 4.12 -16.02
CA GLY A 28 0.56 2.84 -16.73
C GLY A 28 1.76 1.90 -16.80
N VAL A 29 2.97 2.38 -16.49
CA VAL A 29 4.24 1.62 -16.54
C VAL A 29 4.78 1.34 -15.16
N ASP A 30 4.95 2.38 -14.34
CA ASP A 30 5.51 2.26 -13.00
C ASP A 30 4.40 2.18 -11.94
N TRP A 31 4.64 1.37 -10.91
CA TRP A 31 3.77 1.18 -9.76
C TRP A 31 4.59 1.30 -8.48
N PRO A 32 4.96 2.55 -8.10
CA PRO A 32 6.11 2.81 -7.22
C PRO A 32 5.90 2.53 -5.74
N GLN A 33 4.67 2.34 -5.28
CA GLN A 33 4.30 2.18 -3.88
C GLN A 33 2.95 1.46 -3.75
N PHE A 34 2.44 1.31 -2.52
CA PHE A 34 1.11 0.74 -2.29
C PHE A 34 0.05 1.47 -3.13
N ARG A 35 -0.68 0.69 -3.95
CA ARG A 35 -1.69 1.16 -4.91
C ARG A 35 -1.16 2.13 -5.98
N GLY A 36 0.14 2.06 -6.30
CA GLY A 36 0.74 2.77 -7.42
C GLY A 36 0.88 4.28 -7.22
N ILE A 37 0.80 5.03 -8.29
CA ILE A 37 0.99 6.47 -8.26
C ILE A 37 -0.10 7.13 -7.42
N ARG A 38 0.30 7.90 -6.40
CA ARG A 38 -0.58 8.60 -5.45
C ARG A 38 -1.58 7.69 -4.73
N ALA A 39 -1.27 6.41 -4.57
CA ALA A 39 -2.16 5.41 -3.98
C ALA A 39 -3.53 5.28 -4.67
N GLY A 40 -3.65 5.70 -5.93
CA GLY A 40 -4.89 5.79 -6.67
C GLY A 40 -5.50 4.43 -7.05
N GLY A 41 -4.69 3.40 -7.17
CA GLY A 41 -5.15 2.07 -7.61
C GLY A 41 -5.52 2.00 -9.09
N VAL A 42 -5.13 2.99 -9.89
CA VAL A 42 -5.51 3.11 -11.31
C VAL A 42 -4.26 3.21 -12.19
N ALA A 43 -4.23 2.45 -13.29
CA ALA A 43 -3.22 2.58 -14.34
C ALA A 43 -3.88 2.46 -15.71
N GLU A 44 -3.95 3.55 -16.43
CA GLU A 44 -4.54 3.61 -17.79
C GLU A 44 -3.50 3.48 -18.89
N GLY A 45 -3.95 3.27 -20.12
CA GLY A 45 -3.14 3.28 -21.34
C GLY A 45 -2.83 1.89 -21.91
N PHE A 46 -3.18 0.81 -21.21
CA PHE A 46 -2.94 -0.55 -21.65
C PHE A 46 -4.17 -1.43 -21.37
N ALA A 47 -4.54 -2.27 -22.31
CA ALA A 47 -5.61 -3.24 -22.13
C ALA A 47 -5.21 -4.32 -21.11
N LEU A 48 -6.11 -4.62 -20.19
CA LEU A 48 -5.95 -5.69 -19.20
C LEU A 48 -6.85 -6.88 -19.55
N PRO A 49 -6.46 -8.13 -19.17
CA PRO A 49 -7.25 -9.32 -19.43
C PRO A 49 -8.54 -9.34 -18.61
N ASP A 50 -9.60 -9.90 -19.19
CA ASP A 50 -10.83 -10.24 -18.48
C ASP A 50 -10.74 -11.64 -17.87
N THR A 51 -10.13 -12.57 -18.60
CA THR A 51 -10.06 -13.99 -18.23
C THR A 51 -8.65 -14.53 -18.32
N TRP A 52 -8.30 -15.40 -17.39
CA TRP A 52 -7.08 -16.19 -17.39
C TRP A 52 -7.32 -17.52 -16.67
N ASP A 53 -6.34 -18.44 -16.77
CA ASP A 53 -6.34 -19.73 -16.10
C ASP A 53 -4.93 -20.02 -15.60
N VAL A 54 -4.72 -19.85 -14.29
CA VAL A 54 -3.39 -20.02 -13.68
C VAL A 54 -2.95 -21.49 -13.72
N ALA A 55 -3.87 -22.43 -13.51
CA ALA A 55 -3.58 -23.87 -13.52
C ALA A 55 -3.21 -24.36 -14.93
N GLY A 56 -3.97 -23.93 -15.95
CA GLY A 56 -3.71 -24.27 -17.37
C GLY A 56 -2.67 -23.36 -18.04
N GLY A 57 -2.21 -22.31 -17.40
CA GLY A 57 -1.20 -21.37 -17.92
C GLY A 57 -1.73 -20.39 -18.98
N ARG A 58 -3.05 -20.34 -19.26
CA ARG A 58 -3.64 -19.43 -20.22
C ARG A 58 -3.70 -18.00 -19.63
N GLY A 59 -3.15 -17.01 -20.35
CA GLY A 59 -3.09 -15.63 -19.90
C GLY A 59 -2.05 -15.38 -18.79
N VAL A 60 -1.25 -16.38 -18.42
CA VAL A 60 -0.16 -16.28 -17.46
C VAL A 60 1.16 -16.04 -18.19
N ARG A 61 1.80 -14.90 -17.93
CA ARG A 61 3.14 -14.63 -18.47
C ARG A 61 4.20 -15.43 -17.74
N TRP A 62 4.16 -15.38 -16.41
CA TRP A 62 5.04 -16.14 -15.53
C TRP A 62 4.41 -16.33 -14.15
N LYS A 63 4.85 -17.36 -13.45
CA LYS A 63 4.56 -17.64 -12.05
C LYS A 63 5.88 -18.00 -11.36
N THR A 64 6.23 -17.28 -10.30
CA THR A 64 7.47 -17.46 -9.54
C THR A 64 7.14 -17.77 -8.10
N ALA A 65 7.53 -18.96 -7.65
CA ALA A 65 7.40 -19.33 -6.23
C ALA A 65 8.38 -18.53 -5.37
N LEU A 66 7.90 -17.99 -4.27
CA LEU A 66 8.72 -17.30 -3.28
C LEU A 66 8.48 -17.90 -1.89
N PRO A 67 9.56 -18.17 -1.13
CA PRO A 67 9.43 -18.75 0.20
C PRO A 67 8.87 -17.73 1.20
N GLY A 68 8.27 -18.25 2.28
CA GLY A 68 7.77 -17.46 3.39
C GLY A 68 6.42 -16.81 3.12
N LEU A 69 5.94 -16.09 4.12
CA LEU A 69 4.68 -15.37 4.10
C LEU A 69 4.93 -13.87 3.94
N GLY A 70 4.42 -13.28 2.87
CA GLY A 70 4.45 -11.85 2.63
C GLY A 70 3.11 -11.38 2.07
N LEU A 71 2.47 -10.43 2.72
CA LEU A 71 1.21 -9.83 2.30
C LEU A 71 1.40 -8.43 1.70
N ALA A 72 2.66 -8.00 1.56
CA ALA A 72 3.03 -6.79 0.85
C ALA A 72 2.63 -6.86 -0.63
N SER A 73 2.08 -5.77 -1.15
CA SER A 73 1.79 -5.63 -2.58
C SER A 73 3.09 -5.53 -3.39
N PRO A 74 3.13 -6.04 -4.63
CA PRO A 74 4.27 -5.79 -5.52
C PRO A 74 4.37 -4.31 -5.87
N VAL A 75 5.60 -3.81 -6.02
CA VAL A 75 5.89 -2.51 -6.64
C VAL A 75 6.66 -2.73 -7.94
N VAL A 76 6.46 -1.83 -8.90
CA VAL A 76 7.09 -1.92 -10.23
C VAL A 76 7.78 -0.63 -10.56
N TRP A 77 9.04 -0.74 -11.01
CA TRP A 77 9.77 0.37 -11.59
C TRP A 77 10.66 -0.12 -12.74
N GLY A 78 10.43 0.42 -13.93
CA GLY A 78 11.12 -0.05 -15.12
C GLY A 78 10.93 -1.56 -15.34
N ASP A 79 12.03 -2.32 -15.32
CA ASP A 79 12.04 -3.77 -15.53
C ASP A 79 12.03 -4.60 -14.22
N LEU A 80 11.84 -3.95 -13.07
CA LEU A 80 11.85 -4.62 -11.78
C LEU A 80 10.45 -4.72 -11.17
N VAL A 81 10.15 -5.88 -10.58
CA VAL A 81 9.03 -6.13 -9.69
C VAL A 81 9.61 -6.47 -8.32
N CYS A 82 9.39 -5.60 -7.32
CA CYS A 82 9.97 -5.80 -6.01
C CYS A 82 8.90 -6.01 -4.94
N LEU A 83 9.19 -6.87 -3.95
CA LEU A 83 8.31 -7.18 -2.82
C LEU A 83 9.11 -7.76 -1.64
N SER A 84 8.44 -7.90 -0.50
CA SER A 84 9.04 -8.46 0.72
C SER A 84 8.34 -9.72 1.19
N THR A 85 9.03 -10.51 2.01
CA THR A 85 8.50 -11.70 2.68
C THR A 85 9.18 -11.92 4.02
N SER A 86 8.55 -12.68 4.90
CA SER A 86 9.16 -13.20 6.13
C SER A 86 9.08 -14.72 6.12
N ILE A 87 10.22 -15.37 6.28
CA ILE A 87 10.37 -16.82 6.26
C ILE A 87 10.51 -17.28 7.70
N SER A 88 9.50 -18.00 8.20
CA SER A 88 9.51 -18.57 9.53
C SER A 88 10.35 -19.85 9.58
N GLY A 89 10.92 -20.14 10.76
CA GLY A 89 11.48 -21.45 11.08
C GLY A 89 10.43 -22.56 11.17
N GLN A 90 9.13 -22.22 11.32
CA GLN A 90 8.03 -23.18 11.31
C GLN A 90 7.62 -23.54 9.87
N LYS A 91 7.23 -24.81 9.68
CA LYS A 91 6.77 -25.30 8.38
C LYS A 91 5.45 -24.67 7.94
N ASP A 92 4.53 -24.45 8.88
CA ASP A 92 3.23 -23.81 8.65
C ASP A 92 3.27 -22.39 9.23
N ALA A 93 3.11 -21.42 8.37
CA ALA A 93 3.05 -20.03 8.78
C ALA A 93 1.75 -19.66 9.54
N GLY A 94 0.74 -20.54 9.58
CA GLY A 94 -0.52 -20.31 10.30
C GLY A 94 -1.38 -19.19 9.72
N LEU A 95 -1.32 -18.95 8.40
CA LEU A 95 -2.23 -18.03 7.71
C LEU A 95 -3.63 -18.64 7.67
N LYS A 96 -4.64 -17.87 8.07
CA LYS A 96 -6.05 -18.25 7.95
C LYS A 96 -6.79 -17.22 7.12
N VAL A 97 -7.59 -17.67 6.16
CA VAL A 97 -8.41 -16.83 5.28
C VAL A 97 -9.90 -17.04 5.56
N GLY A 98 -10.77 -16.19 4.99
CA GLY A 98 -12.21 -16.30 5.09
C GLY A 98 -12.83 -15.41 6.18
N LEU A 99 -14.15 -15.46 6.31
CA LEU A 99 -14.92 -14.64 7.24
C LEU A 99 -14.88 -15.25 8.65
N TYR A 100 -14.12 -14.66 9.53
CA TYR A 100 -14.11 -14.98 10.97
C TYR A 100 -13.65 -13.80 11.81
N GLY A 101 -14.04 -13.77 13.08
CA GLY A 101 -13.50 -12.87 14.08
C GLY A 101 -12.61 -13.64 15.05
N ASN A 102 -11.32 -13.32 15.10
CA ASN A 102 -10.39 -13.86 16.06
C ASN A 102 -9.33 -12.80 16.37
N VAL A 103 -9.14 -12.46 17.62
CA VAL A 103 -8.14 -11.47 18.06
C VAL A 103 -6.84 -12.13 18.54
N THR A 104 -6.83 -13.46 18.70
CA THR A 104 -5.66 -14.20 19.20
C THR A 104 -4.52 -14.11 18.18
N PRO A 105 -3.34 -13.61 18.56
CA PRO A 105 -2.19 -13.56 17.67
C PRO A 105 -1.60 -14.95 17.42
N VAL A 106 -0.89 -15.08 16.32
CA VAL A 106 -0.11 -16.30 16.03
C VAL A 106 1.06 -16.36 16.99
N THR A 107 1.24 -17.51 17.64
CA THR A 107 2.42 -17.81 18.44
C THR A 107 3.45 -18.51 17.57
N ASP A 108 4.49 -17.78 17.19
CA ASP A 108 5.64 -18.28 16.44
C ASP A 108 6.89 -17.57 16.96
N ASP A 109 7.51 -18.22 17.94
CA ASP A 109 8.73 -17.72 18.59
C ASP A 109 10.01 -18.26 17.93
N THR A 110 9.91 -18.76 16.70
CA THR A 110 11.08 -19.23 15.93
C THR A 110 11.81 -18.06 15.28
N GLU A 111 13.06 -18.28 14.90
CA GLU A 111 13.79 -17.30 14.08
C GLU A 111 13.12 -17.13 12.74
N HIS A 112 12.90 -15.89 12.34
CA HIS A 112 12.42 -15.49 11.03
C HIS A 112 13.54 -14.86 10.22
N GLU A 113 13.45 -14.99 8.90
CA GLU A 113 14.30 -14.27 7.96
C GLU A 113 13.45 -13.34 7.12
N TRP A 114 13.62 -12.02 7.30
CA TRP A 114 12.99 -11.01 6.45
C TRP A 114 13.80 -10.82 5.19
N ARG A 115 13.13 -10.89 4.03
CA ARG A 115 13.77 -10.73 2.73
C ARG A 115 13.07 -9.72 1.85
N VAL A 116 13.87 -9.03 1.04
CA VAL A 116 13.42 -8.25 -0.12
C VAL A 116 13.83 -9.00 -1.36
N TYR A 117 12.92 -9.13 -2.31
CA TYR A 117 13.13 -9.70 -3.63
C TYR A 117 12.88 -8.64 -4.69
N CYS A 118 13.69 -8.61 -5.75
CA CYS A 118 13.36 -7.95 -7.00
C CYS A 118 13.49 -8.95 -8.14
N LEU A 119 12.40 -9.04 -8.90
CA LEU A 119 12.22 -9.96 -10.03
C LEU A 119 12.32 -9.18 -11.34
N ASP A 120 12.70 -9.84 -12.39
CA ASP A 120 12.58 -9.36 -13.75
C ASP A 120 11.09 -9.28 -14.15
N LYS A 121 10.62 -8.12 -14.57
CA LYS A 121 9.21 -7.91 -14.92
C LYS A 121 8.74 -8.78 -16.09
N THR A 122 9.62 -9.08 -17.04
CA THR A 122 9.28 -9.83 -18.25
C THR A 122 9.22 -11.33 -18.00
N SER A 123 10.17 -11.87 -17.26
CA SER A 123 10.36 -13.32 -17.07
C SER A 123 9.96 -13.84 -15.69
N GLY A 124 9.82 -12.97 -14.70
CA GLY A 124 9.62 -13.36 -13.30
C GLY A 124 10.87 -13.93 -12.62
N ALA A 125 12.01 -13.97 -13.29
CA ALA A 125 13.25 -14.47 -12.70
C ALA A 125 13.74 -13.56 -11.58
N VAL A 126 14.23 -14.13 -10.48
CA VAL A 126 14.82 -13.35 -9.39
C VAL A 126 16.10 -12.68 -9.89
N ARG A 127 16.10 -11.36 -9.98
CA ARG A 127 17.26 -10.52 -10.32
C ARG A 127 18.21 -10.42 -9.13
N TRP A 128 17.64 -10.18 -7.96
CA TRP A 128 18.38 -10.20 -6.70
C TRP A 128 17.41 -10.41 -5.52
N GLN A 129 18.00 -10.85 -4.42
CA GLN A 129 17.35 -10.94 -3.12
C GLN A 129 18.31 -10.50 -2.03
N GLN A 130 17.78 -9.94 -0.95
CA GLN A 130 18.55 -9.55 0.23
C GLN A 130 17.85 -10.03 1.50
N THR A 131 18.62 -10.69 2.36
CA THR A 131 18.21 -10.91 3.74
C THR A 131 18.41 -9.60 4.50
N VAL A 132 17.31 -9.05 5.01
CA VAL A 132 17.29 -7.77 5.73
C VAL A 132 17.73 -7.97 7.18
N VAL A 133 17.11 -8.95 7.83
CA VAL A 133 17.38 -9.33 9.21
C VAL A 133 17.01 -10.80 9.44
N LYS A 134 17.70 -11.43 10.41
CA LYS A 134 17.32 -12.72 10.99
C LYS A 134 17.17 -12.54 12.47
N ALA A 135 15.98 -12.81 13.00
CA ALA A 135 15.68 -12.66 14.42
C ALA A 135 14.37 -13.38 14.79
N VAL A 136 14.12 -13.55 16.06
CA VAL A 136 12.78 -13.83 16.57
C VAL A 136 11.97 -12.52 16.49
N PRO A 137 10.75 -12.51 15.93
CA PRO A 137 9.94 -11.31 15.83
C PRO A 137 9.73 -10.63 17.19
N LYS A 138 9.91 -9.30 17.25
CA LYS A 138 9.77 -8.52 18.49
C LYS A 138 8.32 -8.43 18.97
N ILE A 139 7.34 -8.58 18.05
CA ILE A 139 5.91 -8.63 18.35
C ILE A 139 5.25 -9.78 17.58
N LYS A 140 4.07 -10.18 18.02
CA LYS A 140 3.27 -11.18 17.32
C LYS A 140 2.47 -10.55 16.18
N ARG A 141 1.87 -11.40 15.34
CA ARG A 141 1.01 -11.00 14.22
C ARG A 141 -0.37 -11.64 14.30
N HIS A 142 -1.34 -11.03 13.66
CA HIS A 142 -2.67 -11.63 13.46
C HIS A 142 -2.60 -12.86 12.55
N THR A 143 -3.57 -13.77 12.63
CA THR A 143 -3.66 -14.94 11.76
C THR A 143 -3.84 -14.60 10.27
N LYS A 144 -4.34 -13.39 9.95
CA LYS A 144 -4.44 -12.82 8.58
C LYS A 144 -3.30 -11.87 8.23
N SER A 145 -2.24 -11.85 9.00
CA SER A 145 -1.10 -10.95 8.86
C SER A 145 0.19 -11.74 8.64
N SER A 146 1.22 -11.06 8.21
CA SER A 146 2.60 -11.56 8.16
C SER A 146 3.53 -10.57 8.86
N HIS A 147 4.79 -10.94 9.06
CA HIS A 147 5.83 -9.99 9.49
C HIS A 147 6.42 -9.19 8.29
N ALA A 148 5.73 -9.24 7.13
CA ALA A 148 6.07 -8.49 5.91
C ALA A 148 4.77 -8.02 5.22
N ASN A 149 4.01 -7.16 5.91
CA ASN A 149 2.75 -6.60 5.39
C ASN A 149 2.98 -5.32 4.59
N SER A 150 3.94 -4.49 5.03
CA SER A 150 4.18 -3.19 4.44
C SER A 150 4.71 -3.33 3.01
N THR A 151 4.03 -2.67 2.08
CA THR A 151 4.46 -2.58 0.69
C THR A 151 5.69 -1.69 0.58
N LEU A 152 6.65 -2.06 -0.25
CA LEU A 152 7.83 -1.27 -0.51
C LEU A 152 7.46 0.07 -1.18
N ALA A 153 8.37 1.05 -1.16
CA ALA A 153 8.25 2.26 -1.96
C ALA A 153 9.54 2.52 -2.74
N THR A 154 9.42 3.05 -3.97
CA THR A 154 10.59 3.35 -4.82
C THR A 154 10.42 4.66 -5.58
N ASP A 155 11.54 5.34 -5.85
CA ASP A 155 11.64 6.52 -6.70
C ASP A 155 12.46 6.23 -7.97
N GLY A 156 12.83 4.96 -8.21
CA GLY A 156 13.68 4.55 -9.31
C GLY A 156 15.19 4.67 -9.04
N GLU A 157 15.58 5.20 -7.90
CA GLU A 157 16.95 5.19 -7.39
C GLU A 157 17.06 4.32 -6.14
N ARG A 158 16.03 4.37 -5.29
CA ARG A 158 15.99 3.73 -3.98
C ARG A 158 14.77 2.84 -3.85
N LEU A 159 14.90 1.85 -3.03
CA LEU A 159 13.83 0.95 -2.59
C LEU A 159 13.76 1.01 -1.07
N ILE A 160 12.63 1.42 -0.54
CA ILE A 160 12.39 1.58 0.89
C ILE A 160 11.54 0.40 1.39
N ALA A 161 12.02 -0.27 2.44
CA ALA A 161 11.35 -1.40 3.08
C ALA A 161 11.11 -1.09 4.57
N PHE A 162 9.88 -1.25 5.03
CA PHE A 162 9.51 -1.05 6.43
C PHE A 162 8.97 -2.37 7.00
N PHE A 163 9.56 -2.83 8.08
CA PHE A 163 9.21 -4.08 8.76
C PHE A 163 8.78 -3.83 10.22
N GLY A 164 8.11 -2.72 10.45
CA GLY A 164 7.64 -2.41 11.80
C GLY A 164 8.76 -2.37 12.83
N SER A 165 8.65 -3.23 13.84
CA SER A 165 9.63 -3.34 14.92
C SER A 165 11.02 -3.73 14.46
N GLU A 166 11.17 -4.43 13.34
CA GLU A 166 12.45 -4.84 12.76
C GLU A 166 13.14 -3.72 11.99
N GLY A 167 12.43 -2.58 11.73
CA GLY A 167 13.05 -1.36 11.26
C GLY A 167 12.69 -0.93 9.84
N LEU A 168 13.27 0.21 9.45
CA LEU A 168 13.15 0.84 8.14
C LEU A 168 14.50 0.78 7.42
N TYR A 169 14.49 0.34 6.17
CA TYR A 169 15.68 0.09 5.37
C TYR A 169 15.58 0.76 4.00
N ALA A 170 16.70 1.25 3.49
CA ALA A 170 16.82 1.70 2.12
C ALA A 170 17.88 0.90 1.37
N TYR A 171 17.56 0.57 0.13
CA TYR A 171 18.44 -0.12 -0.81
C TYR A 171 18.55 0.72 -2.10
N ASP A 172 19.63 0.55 -2.85
CA ASP A 172 19.62 0.90 -4.26
C ASP A 172 18.87 -0.18 -5.08
N LEU A 173 18.56 0.10 -6.34
CA LEU A 173 17.84 -0.87 -7.18
C LEU A 173 18.68 -2.10 -7.59
N LYS A 174 19.95 -2.16 -7.19
CA LYS A 174 20.82 -3.34 -7.34
C LYS A 174 20.89 -4.19 -6.08
N GLY A 175 20.14 -3.80 -5.02
CA GLY A 175 20.04 -4.52 -3.76
C GLY A 175 21.13 -4.18 -2.73
N LYS A 176 21.96 -3.14 -2.96
CA LYS A 176 22.91 -2.67 -1.94
C LYS A 176 22.16 -1.86 -0.89
N GLN A 177 22.30 -2.23 0.37
CA GLN A 177 21.76 -1.43 1.49
C GLN A 177 22.47 -0.09 1.57
N LEU A 178 21.69 0.99 1.61
CA LEU A 178 22.16 2.37 1.74
C LEU A 178 22.21 2.82 3.20
N TRP A 179 21.09 2.60 3.91
CA TRP A 179 20.96 2.94 5.33
C TRP A 179 19.86 2.09 5.98
N LYS A 180 19.83 2.11 7.32
CA LYS A 180 18.77 1.50 8.14
C LYS A 180 18.43 2.39 9.32
N LYS A 181 17.20 2.25 9.85
CA LYS A 181 16.72 2.93 11.05
C LYS A 181 15.93 1.96 11.92
N ASP A 182 16.23 1.93 13.20
CA ASP A 182 15.51 1.17 14.22
C ASP A 182 14.57 2.11 14.98
N PHE A 183 13.34 1.69 15.21
CA PHE A 183 12.35 2.42 16.00
C PHE A 183 12.06 1.75 17.34
N GLY A 184 12.75 0.65 17.67
CA GLY A 184 12.43 -0.17 18.82
C GLY A 184 11.22 -1.07 18.59
N VAL A 185 10.53 -1.43 19.66
CA VAL A 185 9.30 -2.22 19.59
C VAL A 185 8.12 -1.34 19.21
N LEU A 186 7.45 -1.68 18.13
CA LEU A 186 6.25 -1.01 17.64
C LEU A 186 5.03 -1.92 17.86
N ASP A 187 4.41 -1.82 19.04
CA ASP A 187 3.27 -2.65 19.41
C ASP A 187 1.99 -2.16 18.70
N ALA A 188 1.66 -2.82 17.61
CA ALA A 188 0.48 -2.53 16.78
C ALA A 188 -0.55 -3.65 16.96
N GLY A 189 -1.24 -3.65 18.08
CA GLY A 189 -2.35 -4.56 18.39
C GLY A 189 -3.68 -3.83 18.52
N TRP A 190 -4.76 -4.58 18.77
CA TRP A 190 -6.05 -3.95 19.01
C TRP A 190 -6.01 -3.17 20.34
N PHE A 191 -6.30 -1.89 20.30
CA PHE A 191 -6.15 -1.00 21.46
C PHE A 191 -7.01 -1.39 22.67
N SER A 192 -8.13 -2.11 22.45
CA SER A 192 -9.01 -2.60 23.51
C SER A 192 -8.49 -3.86 24.21
N ASP A 193 -7.56 -4.58 23.57
CA ASP A 193 -6.91 -5.78 24.10
C ASP A 193 -5.41 -5.73 23.81
N PRO A 194 -4.59 -5.24 24.74
CA PRO A 194 -3.14 -5.12 24.52
C PRO A 194 -2.43 -6.48 24.28
N THR A 195 -3.08 -7.61 24.55
CA THR A 195 -2.52 -8.94 24.25
C THR A 195 -2.69 -9.34 22.78
N ALA A 196 -3.60 -8.67 22.08
CA ALA A 196 -3.89 -8.89 20.67
C ALA A 196 -2.90 -8.16 19.75
N GLN A 197 -1.65 -8.61 19.69
CA GLN A 197 -0.64 -8.07 18.78
C GLN A 197 -0.88 -8.55 17.35
N TRP A 198 -0.92 -7.61 16.40
CA TRP A 198 -1.32 -7.89 15.01
C TRP A 198 -0.28 -7.52 13.97
N GLU A 199 0.88 -7.04 14.37
CA GLU A 199 1.93 -6.50 13.52
C GLU A 199 1.52 -5.19 12.83
N THR A 200 2.51 -4.41 12.37
CA THR A 200 2.29 -3.20 11.60
C THR A 200 1.86 -3.53 10.17
N GLY A 201 1.11 -2.63 9.54
CA GLY A 201 0.65 -2.79 8.14
C GLY A 201 0.79 -1.51 7.31
N SER A 202 1.04 -0.37 7.95
CA SER A 202 1.29 0.90 7.25
C SER A 202 2.54 0.78 6.38
N SER A 203 2.45 1.19 5.12
CA SER A 203 3.56 1.18 4.18
C SER A 203 4.31 2.53 4.19
N PRO A 204 5.62 2.55 3.96
CA PRO A 204 6.32 3.80 3.73
C PRO A 204 5.87 4.43 2.42
N ILE A 205 5.93 5.74 2.34
CA ILE A 205 5.83 6.48 1.08
C ILE A 205 7.13 7.20 0.80
N LEU A 206 7.44 7.37 -0.49
CA LEU A 206 8.64 8.06 -0.96
C LEU A 206 8.22 9.15 -1.96
N HIS A 207 8.47 10.39 -1.61
CA HIS A 207 8.13 11.55 -2.42
C HIS A 207 9.18 12.66 -2.23
N ASP A 208 9.66 13.26 -3.31
CA ASP A 208 10.62 14.38 -3.30
C ASP A 208 11.84 14.14 -2.38
N ASN A 209 12.46 12.95 -2.46
CA ASN A 209 13.57 12.52 -1.61
C ASN A 209 13.24 12.46 -0.11
N VAL A 210 11.97 12.36 0.26
CA VAL A 210 11.54 12.20 1.65
C VAL A 210 10.78 10.88 1.80
N VAL A 211 11.22 10.06 2.76
CA VAL A 211 10.51 8.86 3.21
C VAL A 211 9.60 9.27 4.36
N VAL A 212 8.32 8.93 4.29
CA VAL A 212 7.39 9.13 5.40
C VAL A 212 6.85 7.79 5.87
N VAL A 213 6.75 7.62 7.19
CA VAL A 213 6.08 6.50 7.84
C VAL A 213 5.02 7.01 8.81
N GLN A 214 3.86 6.37 8.81
CA GLN A 214 2.85 6.49 9.86
C GLN A 214 3.04 5.32 10.83
N VAL A 215 3.30 5.65 12.07
CA VAL A 215 3.52 4.69 13.15
C VAL A 215 2.49 4.99 14.24
N ASP A 216 1.32 4.40 14.11
CA ASP A 216 0.29 4.45 15.15
C ASP A 216 0.31 3.13 15.91
N VAL A 217 0.62 3.19 17.19
CA VAL A 217 0.92 2.06 18.07
C VAL A 217 0.25 2.27 19.43
N GLN A 218 0.33 1.28 20.33
CA GLN A 218 -0.28 1.38 21.65
C GLN A 218 0.24 2.59 22.45
N GLN A 219 1.51 2.94 22.29
CA GLN A 219 2.09 4.11 22.97
C GLN A 219 3.16 4.77 22.08
N GLY A 220 3.11 6.10 22.00
CA GLY A 220 4.11 6.87 21.28
C GLY A 220 3.89 6.95 19.77
N SER A 221 2.63 6.96 19.33
CA SER A 221 2.25 7.15 17.93
C SER A 221 2.84 8.41 17.30
N PHE A 222 3.31 8.33 16.06
CA PHE A 222 3.89 9.46 15.34
C PHE A 222 3.78 9.34 13.82
N LEU A 223 3.89 10.48 13.14
CA LEU A 223 4.33 10.58 11.75
C LEU A 223 5.81 10.95 11.73
N GLY A 224 6.61 10.25 10.94
CA GLY A 224 8.04 10.55 10.80
C GLY A 224 8.42 10.74 9.35
N ALA A 225 9.21 11.79 9.06
CA ALA A 225 9.80 12.04 7.77
C ALA A 225 11.32 11.95 7.83
N PHE A 226 11.91 11.30 6.85
CA PHE A 226 13.35 11.00 6.79
C PHE A 226 13.90 11.34 5.42
N ASP A 227 15.12 11.87 5.37
CA ASP A 227 15.83 12.06 4.10
C ASP A 227 16.09 10.69 3.45
N ALA A 228 15.64 10.50 2.23
CA ALA A 228 15.75 9.22 1.53
C ALA A 228 17.19 8.82 1.22
N ARG A 229 18.14 9.77 1.24
CA ARG A 229 19.56 9.54 0.89
C ARG A 229 20.35 8.90 2.04
N ASP A 230 20.04 9.28 3.29
CA ASP A 230 20.82 8.89 4.46
C ASP A 230 20.01 8.44 5.69
N GLY A 231 18.67 8.52 5.63
CA GLY A 231 17.77 8.15 6.72
C GLY A 231 17.74 9.15 7.86
N ARG A 232 18.32 10.35 7.72
CA ARG A 232 18.30 11.41 8.73
C ARG A 232 16.86 11.91 8.93
N GLU A 233 16.42 11.99 10.18
CA GLU A 233 15.09 12.51 10.52
C GLU A 233 14.98 13.99 10.16
N LEU A 234 13.97 14.34 9.39
CA LEU A 234 13.66 15.71 8.98
C LEU A 234 12.67 16.36 9.95
N TRP A 235 11.63 15.61 10.30
CA TRP A 235 10.64 16.01 11.30
C TRP A 235 9.93 14.77 11.86
N ARG A 236 9.36 14.93 13.05
CA ARG A 236 8.50 13.95 13.72
C ARG A 236 7.34 14.67 14.38
N THR A 237 6.13 14.24 14.08
CA THR A 237 4.90 14.80 14.64
C THR A 237 4.22 13.74 15.50
N PRO A 238 4.09 13.93 16.82
CA PRO A 238 3.32 13.04 17.67
C PRO A 238 1.87 12.95 17.23
N ARG A 239 1.24 11.78 17.35
CA ARG A 239 -0.16 11.56 17.05
C ARG A 239 -0.90 11.07 18.30
N ALA A 240 -2.11 11.57 18.49
CA ALA A 240 -3.00 11.13 19.57
C ALA A 240 -3.99 10.07 19.05
N ASP A 241 -3.48 9.03 18.41
CA ASP A 241 -4.30 7.93 17.89
C ASP A 241 -3.90 6.59 18.49
N VAL A 242 -4.76 5.61 18.34
CA VAL A 242 -4.54 4.19 18.65
C VAL A 242 -3.86 3.51 17.47
N PRO A 243 -3.47 2.22 17.58
CA PRO A 243 -2.90 1.48 16.45
C PRO A 243 -3.76 1.58 15.19
N THR A 244 -3.11 1.92 14.08
CA THR A 244 -3.70 1.96 12.74
C THR A 244 -2.79 1.26 11.75
N TRP A 245 -3.37 0.79 10.65
CA TRP A 245 -2.64 0.05 9.60
C TRP A 245 -2.71 0.76 8.24
N SER A 246 -3.28 1.97 8.21
CA SER A 246 -3.41 2.80 7.02
C SER A 246 -2.05 3.31 6.52
N THR A 247 -1.88 3.34 5.21
CA THR A 247 -0.74 4.00 4.56
C THR A 247 -1.09 5.47 4.28
N PRO A 248 -0.22 6.44 4.54
CA PRO A 248 -0.45 7.84 4.19
C PRO A 248 -0.58 8.05 2.69
N ALA A 249 -1.28 9.11 2.28
CA ALA A 249 -1.34 9.57 0.90
C ALA A 249 -0.75 10.99 0.77
N VAL A 250 -0.03 11.23 -0.33
CA VAL A 250 0.52 12.56 -0.65
C VAL A 250 -0.21 13.14 -1.84
N HIS A 251 -0.57 14.41 -1.76
CA HIS A 251 -1.13 15.15 -2.88
C HIS A 251 -0.71 16.63 -2.86
N GLN A 252 -0.93 17.31 -3.96
CA GLN A 252 -0.67 18.74 -4.07
C GLN A 252 -1.97 19.51 -4.25
N VAL A 253 -2.13 20.59 -3.50
CA VAL A 253 -3.24 21.54 -3.60
C VAL A 253 -2.70 22.95 -3.40
N ASP A 254 -3.07 23.89 -4.27
CA ASP A 254 -2.69 25.31 -4.21
C ASP A 254 -1.18 25.54 -4.00
N GLY A 255 -0.34 24.73 -4.70
CA GLY A 255 1.11 24.80 -4.60
C GLY A 255 1.73 24.23 -3.33
N ARG A 256 0.93 23.67 -2.42
CA ARG A 256 1.34 23.02 -1.18
C ARG A 256 1.22 21.51 -1.29
N THR A 257 2.25 20.78 -0.88
CA THR A 257 2.20 19.32 -0.71
C THR A 257 1.64 18.98 0.65
N GLN A 258 0.60 18.14 0.68
CA GLN A 258 -0.06 17.66 1.89
C GLN A 258 0.14 16.15 2.05
N LEU A 259 0.27 15.72 3.30
CA LEU A 259 0.25 14.33 3.73
C LEU A 259 -1.08 14.06 4.43
N VAL A 260 -1.90 13.17 3.88
CA VAL A 260 -3.18 12.77 4.46
C VAL A 260 -3.05 11.42 5.13
N VAL A 261 -3.57 11.31 6.35
CA VAL A 261 -3.53 10.09 7.15
C VAL A 261 -4.93 9.70 7.61
N ASN A 262 -5.20 8.42 7.60
CA ASN A 262 -6.40 7.86 8.21
C ASN A 262 -6.13 7.52 9.68
N GLY A 263 -7.17 7.46 10.47
CA GLY A 263 -7.11 7.16 11.91
C GLY A 263 -8.51 6.92 12.48
N TRP A 264 -8.58 6.64 13.75
CA TRP A 264 -9.84 6.55 14.49
C TRP A 264 -10.20 7.87 15.17
N ARG A 265 -9.32 8.32 16.08
CA ARG A 265 -9.51 9.54 16.85
C ARG A 265 -8.99 10.76 16.10
N HIS A 266 -8.04 10.53 15.21
CA HIS A 266 -7.30 11.58 14.56
C HIS A 266 -7.02 11.26 13.08
N ILE A 267 -8.05 11.41 12.24
CA ILE A 267 -7.87 11.53 10.79
C ILE A 267 -7.34 12.95 10.53
N GLY A 268 -6.38 13.13 9.63
CA GLY A 268 -5.86 14.48 9.42
C GLY A 268 -5.00 14.67 8.18
N ALA A 269 -4.73 15.93 7.85
CA ALA A 269 -3.70 16.29 6.90
C ALA A 269 -2.61 17.15 7.54
N TYR A 270 -1.40 16.98 7.01
CA TYR A 270 -0.20 17.62 7.51
C TYR A 270 0.58 18.25 6.35
N ASP A 271 1.21 19.36 6.61
CA ASP A 271 2.17 19.94 5.68
C ASP A 271 3.36 19.00 5.50
N PHE A 272 3.62 18.59 4.26
CA PHE A 272 4.60 17.57 3.95
C PHE A 272 6.05 17.96 4.33
N LYS A 273 6.37 19.25 4.25
CA LYS A 273 7.74 19.73 4.55
C LYS A 273 8.00 19.89 6.05
N THR A 274 6.99 20.20 6.83
CA THR A 274 7.15 20.58 8.24
C THR A 274 6.51 19.62 9.23
N GLY A 275 5.62 18.74 8.78
CA GLY A 275 4.82 17.87 9.63
C GLY A 275 3.75 18.62 10.45
N LYS A 276 3.49 19.91 10.20
CA LYS A 276 2.45 20.67 10.90
C LYS A 276 1.07 20.27 10.42
N GLU A 277 0.15 20.07 11.36
CA GLU A 277 -1.25 19.77 11.07
C GLU A 277 -1.92 20.91 10.30
N ILE A 278 -2.70 20.57 9.29
CA ILE A 278 -3.49 21.48 8.47
C ILE A 278 -4.96 21.39 8.85
N TRP A 279 -5.49 20.18 8.94
CA TRP A 279 -6.84 19.92 9.42
C TRP A 279 -6.90 18.58 10.16
N ARG A 280 -7.94 18.42 10.97
CA ARG A 280 -8.28 17.19 11.68
C ARG A 280 -9.76 16.86 11.58
N LEU A 281 -10.06 15.57 11.75
CA LEU A 281 -11.39 15.02 11.81
C LEU A 281 -11.42 13.89 12.85
N THR A 282 -12.33 13.98 13.80
CA THR A 282 -12.65 12.90 14.72
C THR A 282 -13.87 12.13 14.22
N GLY A 283 -13.81 10.81 14.12
CA GLY A 283 -14.98 10.03 13.69
C GLY A 283 -14.68 8.82 12.81
N GLY A 284 -13.49 8.27 12.87
CA GLY A 284 -13.12 7.01 12.21
C GLY A 284 -13.77 5.78 12.87
N GLY A 285 -13.57 4.61 12.28
CA GLY A 285 -13.75 3.30 12.94
C GLY A 285 -12.52 2.96 13.78
N ASP A 286 -12.65 2.01 14.69
CA ASP A 286 -11.62 1.71 15.69
C ASP A 286 -10.48 0.79 15.19
N ILE A 287 -10.51 0.36 13.94
CA ILE A 287 -9.42 -0.37 13.26
C ILE A 287 -9.20 0.26 11.87
N PRO A 288 -8.52 1.41 11.79
CA PRO A 288 -8.31 2.10 10.51
C PRO A 288 -7.27 1.37 9.64
N VAL A 289 -7.70 0.83 8.51
CA VAL A 289 -6.84 0.14 7.53
C VAL A 289 -6.82 0.86 6.17
N PRO A 290 -7.96 1.32 5.60
CA PRO A 290 -7.98 1.90 4.28
C PRO A 290 -7.11 3.15 4.15
N THR A 291 -6.37 3.26 3.05
CA THR A 291 -5.55 4.41 2.69
C THR A 291 -6.45 5.55 2.17
N PRO A 292 -6.17 6.83 2.48
CA PRO A 292 -6.83 7.96 1.83
C PRO A 292 -6.60 7.97 0.32
N VAL A 293 -7.63 8.26 -0.47
CA VAL A 293 -7.53 8.40 -1.93
C VAL A 293 -7.93 9.82 -2.33
N VAL A 294 -7.06 10.49 -3.10
CA VAL A 294 -7.31 11.86 -3.54
C VAL A 294 -7.59 11.88 -5.04
N GLN A 295 -8.75 12.41 -5.41
CA GLN A 295 -9.17 12.52 -6.80
C GLN A 295 -10.15 13.69 -6.98
N ASP A 296 -9.99 14.48 -8.05
CA ASP A 296 -10.92 15.52 -8.49
C ASP A 296 -11.33 16.51 -7.39
N GLY A 297 -10.37 16.99 -6.58
CA GLY A 297 -10.59 17.99 -5.53
C GLY A 297 -11.15 17.44 -4.22
N LEU A 298 -11.31 16.11 -4.10
CA LEU A 298 -11.83 15.45 -2.92
C LEU A 298 -10.86 14.37 -2.41
N ILE A 299 -10.85 14.20 -1.09
CA ILE A 299 -10.13 13.16 -0.37
C ILE A 299 -11.16 12.17 0.16
N TYR A 300 -11.08 10.92 -0.28
CA TYR A 300 -12.00 9.85 0.14
C TYR A 300 -11.33 9.03 1.23
N ILE A 301 -12.00 8.93 2.38
CA ILE A 301 -11.56 8.14 3.52
C ILE A 301 -12.70 7.25 3.96
N THR A 302 -12.39 5.97 4.15
CA THR A 302 -13.32 4.98 4.70
C THR A 302 -12.73 4.36 5.94
N ASN A 303 -13.61 4.01 6.86
CA ASN A 303 -13.29 3.23 8.05
C ASN A 303 -14.42 2.26 8.35
N ALA A 304 -14.12 1.21 9.07
CA ALA A 304 -15.14 0.32 9.64
C ALA A 304 -14.62 -0.29 10.94
N HIS A 305 -15.38 -1.25 11.46
CA HIS A 305 -15.27 -1.89 12.76
C HIS A 305 -15.80 -1.00 13.91
N GLY A 306 -16.31 -1.64 14.95
CA GLY A 306 -16.99 -0.94 16.04
C GLY A 306 -18.33 -0.31 15.62
N PRO A 307 -18.77 0.73 16.33
CA PRO A 307 -20.08 1.34 16.10
C PRO A 307 -20.13 2.21 14.84
N ARG A 308 -19.00 2.58 14.26
CA ARG A 308 -18.88 3.49 13.13
C ARG A 308 -18.26 2.80 11.92
N ALA A 309 -18.80 3.10 10.73
CA ALA A 309 -18.25 2.63 9.46
C ALA A 309 -18.41 3.75 8.40
N PRO A 310 -17.77 4.92 8.62
CA PRO A 310 -18.03 6.09 7.79
C PRO A 310 -17.36 6.01 6.42
N VAL A 311 -17.95 6.75 5.48
CA VAL A 311 -17.33 7.20 4.24
C VAL A 311 -17.32 8.71 4.27
N TYR A 312 -16.17 9.32 4.04
CA TYR A 312 -16.00 10.76 3.96
C TYR A 312 -15.48 11.16 2.59
N ALA A 313 -16.06 12.20 2.00
CA ALA A 313 -15.49 12.97 0.90
C ALA A 313 -15.13 14.37 1.41
N ILE A 314 -13.85 14.59 1.66
CA ILE A 314 -13.31 15.79 2.28
C ILE A 314 -12.76 16.68 1.17
N ARG A 315 -13.02 17.99 1.21
CA ARG A 315 -12.42 18.94 0.27
C ARG A 315 -10.91 19.00 0.50
N GLU A 316 -10.12 18.92 -0.54
CA GLU A 316 -8.65 18.97 -0.44
C GLU A 316 -8.15 20.31 0.11
N THR A 317 -8.97 21.36 0.05
CA THR A 317 -8.71 22.70 0.61
C THR A 317 -9.12 22.85 2.07
N ALA A 318 -9.60 21.79 2.73
CA ALA A 318 -10.02 21.82 4.13
C ALA A 318 -8.91 22.33 5.07
N THR A 319 -9.31 23.03 6.14
CA THR A 319 -8.41 23.54 7.20
C THR A 319 -9.11 23.50 8.56
N GLY A 320 -8.32 23.40 9.65
CA GLY A 320 -8.83 23.42 11.01
C GLY A 320 -9.54 22.13 11.42
N ASP A 321 -10.43 22.20 12.39
CA ASP A 321 -11.23 21.06 12.82
C ASP A 321 -12.49 20.94 11.95
N ILE A 322 -12.57 19.87 11.18
CA ILE A 322 -13.68 19.59 10.25
C ILE A 322 -14.61 18.49 10.77
N THR A 323 -14.55 18.17 12.06
CA THR A 323 -15.42 17.17 12.68
C THR A 323 -16.89 17.54 12.46
N LEU A 324 -17.69 16.58 12.01
CA LEU A 324 -19.13 16.77 11.79
C LEU A 324 -19.85 16.94 13.13
N ALA A 325 -20.78 17.88 13.16
CA ALA A 325 -21.78 17.94 14.23
C ALA A 325 -22.69 16.68 14.19
N ASP A 326 -23.28 16.34 15.32
CA ASP A 326 -24.18 15.18 15.40
C ASP A 326 -25.33 15.27 14.38
N GLY A 327 -25.49 14.22 13.61
CA GLY A 327 -26.50 14.11 12.55
C GLY A 327 -26.17 14.84 11.23
N ALA A 328 -25.07 15.61 11.18
CA ALA A 328 -24.64 16.26 9.95
C ALA A 328 -23.95 15.27 8.99
N SER A 329 -24.20 15.43 7.68
CA SER A 329 -23.52 14.67 6.62
C SER A 329 -22.51 15.49 5.83
N SER A 330 -22.43 16.80 6.06
CA SER A 330 -21.51 17.73 5.40
C SER A 330 -21.23 18.95 6.26
N ASN A 331 -20.15 19.66 5.94
CA ASN A 331 -19.80 20.96 6.49
C ASN A 331 -18.86 21.69 5.51
N GLN A 332 -18.18 22.76 5.96
CA GLN A 332 -17.27 23.50 5.09
C GLN A 332 -16.08 22.64 4.59
N GLY A 333 -15.57 21.70 5.39
CA GLY A 333 -14.46 20.81 5.02
C GLY A 333 -14.92 19.50 4.37
N ILE A 334 -16.12 19.00 4.66
CA ILE A 334 -16.67 17.74 4.18
C ILE A 334 -17.77 18.00 3.17
N ALA A 335 -17.56 17.54 1.93
CA ALA A 335 -18.55 17.68 0.84
C ALA A 335 -19.77 16.80 1.07
N TRP A 336 -19.55 15.54 1.40
CA TRP A 336 -20.57 14.57 1.78
C TRP A 336 -19.99 13.47 2.66
N SER A 337 -20.84 12.79 3.38
CA SER A 337 -20.47 11.61 4.15
C SER A 337 -21.62 10.61 4.25
N VAL A 338 -21.26 9.33 4.41
CA VAL A 338 -22.18 8.23 4.71
C VAL A 338 -21.77 7.61 6.05
N PRO A 339 -22.66 7.48 7.04
CA PRO A 339 -22.26 7.09 8.40
C PRO A 339 -21.94 5.61 8.56
N ARG A 340 -22.43 4.71 7.67
CA ARG A 340 -22.34 3.26 7.85
C ARG A 340 -22.22 2.44 6.55
N ASP A 341 -21.26 2.75 5.69
CA ASP A 341 -20.99 1.91 4.50
C ASP A 341 -19.48 1.82 4.19
N GLY A 342 -18.64 2.21 5.13
CA GLY A 342 -17.19 2.20 4.97
C GLY A 342 -16.62 0.79 4.82
N GLY A 343 -15.55 0.69 4.03
CA GLY A 343 -14.73 -0.51 3.92
C GLY A 343 -13.89 -0.73 5.17
N TYR A 344 -13.77 -1.99 5.63
CA TYR A 344 -12.95 -2.35 6.79
C TYR A 344 -11.48 -2.53 6.39
N MET A 345 -11.21 -3.38 5.42
CA MET A 345 -9.84 -3.71 5.00
C MET A 345 -9.47 -3.02 3.68
N CYS A 346 -10.39 -2.99 2.72
CA CYS A 346 -10.12 -2.50 1.38
C CYS A 346 -10.10 -0.98 1.32
N THR A 347 -9.03 -0.41 0.77
CA THR A 347 -8.98 1.00 0.36
C THR A 347 -10.02 1.25 -0.74
N PRO A 348 -10.80 2.34 -0.70
CA PRO A 348 -11.74 2.67 -1.76
C PRO A 348 -11.02 2.89 -3.09
N LEU A 349 -11.73 2.66 -4.19
CA LEU A 349 -11.24 2.99 -5.53
C LEU A 349 -12.06 4.12 -6.11
N VAL A 350 -11.42 5.19 -6.55
CA VAL A 350 -12.09 6.27 -7.28
C VAL A 350 -11.75 6.11 -8.76
N TYR A 351 -12.78 5.82 -9.57
CA TYR A 351 -12.56 5.55 -10.98
C TYR A 351 -13.76 5.94 -11.83
N ARG A 352 -13.52 6.72 -12.90
CA ARG A 352 -14.55 7.19 -13.84
C ARG A 352 -15.76 7.86 -13.16
N GLY A 353 -15.47 8.73 -12.18
CA GLY A 353 -16.49 9.51 -11.47
C GLY A 353 -17.27 8.73 -10.42
N LEU A 354 -16.87 7.51 -10.10
CA LEU A 354 -17.46 6.67 -9.06
C LEU A 354 -16.47 6.33 -7.96
N VAL A 355 -16.98 6.17 -6.74
CA VAL A 355 -16.25 5.60 -5.60
C VAL A 355 -16.74 4.18 -5.37
N TYR A 356 -15.88 3.21 -5.53
CA TYR A 356 -16.15 1.79 -5.28
C TYR A 356 -15.64 1.43 -3.88
N ILE A 357 -16.53 0.91 -3.04
CA ILE A 357 -16.23 0.50 -1.65
C ILE A 357 -16.58 -0.97 -1.50
N VAL A 358 -15.60 -1.77 -1.13
CA VAL A 358 -15.77 -3.20 -0.88
C VAL A 358 -15.74 -3.44 0.62
N LYS A 359 -16.83 -3.98 1.16
CA LYS A 359 -16.88 -4.45 2.54
C LYS A 359 -16.18 -5.79 2.67
N TYR A 360 -15.68 -6.08 3.86
CA TYR A 360 -14.98 -7.32 4.17
C TYR A 360 -15.75 -8.60 3.76
N ASN A 361 -17.07 -8.57 3.80
CA ASN A 361 -17.96 -9.67 3.41
C ASN A 361 -18.39 -9.64 1.94
N GLY A 362 -17.70 -8.91 1.09
CA GLY A 362 -17.92 -8.87 -0.35
C GLY A 362 -19.10 -8.00 -0.81
N VAL A 363 -19.71 -7.20 0.05
CA VAL A 363 -20.67 -6.20 -0.43
C VAL A 363 -19.92 -5.04 -1.07
N LEU A 364 -20.16 -4.84 -2.37
CA LEU A 364 -19.63 -3.75 -3.16
C LEU A 364 -20.69 -2.65 -3.30
N SER A 365 -20.34 -1.43 -2.92
CA SER A 365 -21.14 -0.23 -3.14
C SER A 365 -20.43 0.69 -4.13
N ALA A 366 -21.16 1.26 -5.07
CA ALA A 366 -20.67 2.31 -5.97
C ALA A 366 -21.45 3.61 -5.72
N TYR A 367 -20.73 4.69 -5.48
CA TYR A 367 -21.24 6.02 -5.24
C TYR A 367 -20.82 6.96 -6.34
N ASP A 368 -21.67 7.94 -6.67
CA ASP A 368 -21.22 9.12 -7.40
C ASP A 368 -20.16 9.85 -6.56
N ALA A 369 -18.99 10.05 -7.14
CA ALA A 369 -17.85 10.60 -6.42
C ALA A 369 -18.08 12.03 -5.90
N LYS A 370 -18.84 12.86 -6.63
CA LYS A 370 -19.08 14.27 -6.28
C LYS A 370 -20.21 14.44 -5.26
N THR A 371 -21.25 13.62 -5.36
CA THR A 371 -22.48 13.81 -4.59
C THR A 371 -22.68 12.82 -3.45
N GLY A 372 -22.01 11.66 -3.49
CA GLY A 372 -22.26 10.57 -2.54
C GLY A 372 -23.57 9.80 -2.80
N GLU A 373 -24.22 10.01 -3.95
CA GLU A 373 -25.40 9.26 -4.35
C GLU A 373 -25.05 7.80 -4.64
N VAL A 374 -25.76 6.86 -4.04
CA VAL A 374 -25.59 5.43 -4.31
C VAL A 374 -26.05 5.12 -5.73
N LYS A 375 -25.18 4.55 -6.56
CA LYS A 375 -25.53 4.08 -7.90
C LYS A 375 -25.99 2.62 -7.86
N TYR A 376 -25.28 1.77 -7.13
CA TYR A 376 -25.70 0.40 -6.85
C TYR A 376 -25.01 -0.15 -5.61
N GLN A 377 -25.59 -1.22 -5.07
CA GLN A 377 -24.99 -2.06 -4.06
C GLN A 377 -25.22 -3.53 -4.44
N GLN A 378 -24.16 -4.30 -4.53
CA GLN A 378 -24.21 -5.71 -4.97
C GLN A 378 -23.26 -6.56 -4.13
N ARG A 379 -23.67 -7.78 -3.80
CA ARG A 379 -22.82 -8.77 -3.18
C ARG A 379 -22.01 -9.51 -4.24
N LEU A 380 -20.70 -9.55 -4.05
CA LEU A 380 -19.77 -10.43 -4.77
C LEU A 380 -19.71 -11.78 -4.11
N ALA A 381 -19.39 -12.82 -4.85
CA ALA A 381 -19.34 -14.21 -4.39
C ALA A 381 -20.66 -14.68 -3.76
N ASP A 382 -20.58 -15.77 -2.99
CA ASP A 382 -21.71 -16.39 -2.29
C ASP A 382 -21.98 -15.81 -0.89
N GLY A 383 -21.23 -14.76 -0.50
CA GLY A 383 -21.30 -14.13 0.82
C GLY A 383 -20.50 -14.86 1.90
N LYS A 384 -19.70 -15.86 1.54
CA LYS A 384 -18.78 -16.58 2.44
C LYS A 384 -17.34 -16.15 2.30
N SER A 385 -17.00 -15.52 1.18
CA SER A 385 -15.66 -15.02 0.89
C SER A 385 -15.35 -13.73 1.62
N ALA A 386 -14.10 -13.59 2.05
CA ALA A 386 -13.58 -12.37 2.65
C ALA A 386 -12.77 -11.55 1.63
N PHE A 387 -12.76 -10.22 1.81
CA PHE A 387 -12.05 -9.29 0.93
C PHE A 387 -11.12 -8.40 1.75
N THR A 388 -9.82 -8.56 1.50
CA THR A 388 -8.73 -7.76 2.12
C THR A 388 -7.95 -6.99 1.05
N SER A 389 -7.74 -7.59 -0.12
CA SER A 389 -7.11 -6.96 -1.27
C SER A 389 -7.94 -5.75 -1.76
N SER A 390 -7.32 -4.59 -1.89
CA SER A 390 -7.99 -3.38 -2.37
C SER A 390 -8.27 -3.46 -3.88
N PRO A 391 -9.40 -2.93 -4.37
CA PRO A 391 -9.70 -2.91 -5.80
C PRO A 391 -8.70 -2.05 -6.57
N VAL A 392 -8.41 -2.47 -7.81
CA VAL A 392 -7.61 -1.70 -8.78
C VAL A 392 -8.35 -1.58 -10.10
N ALA A 393 -8.01 -0.58 -10.93
CA ALA A 393 -8.71 -0.34 -12.19
C ALA A 393 -7.77 0.03 -13.33
N SER A 394 -8.18 -0.36 -14.52
CA SER A 394 -7.62 0.05 -15.82
C SER A 394 -8.59 -0.28 -16.94
N ASP A 395 -8.48 0.41 -18.07
CA ASP A 395 -9.17 0.07 -19.31
C ASP A 395 -10.71 -0.11 -19.16
N GLY A 396 -11.33 0.69 -18.28
CA GLY A 396 -12.76 0.61 -18.00
C GLY A 396 -13.20 -0.58 -17.15
N LYS A 397 -12.27 -1.25 -16.48
CA LYS A 397 -12.52 -2.43 -15.66
C LYS A 397 -12.07 -2.21 -14.22
N VAL A 398 -12.76 -2.86 -13.29
CA VAL A 398 -12.40 -2.91 -11.87
C VAL A 398 -12.11 -4.37 -11.51
N TYR A 399 -10.98 -4.59 -10.86
CA TYR A 399 -10.51 -5.90 -10.41
C TYR A 399 -10.57 -5.98 -8.90
N LEU A 400 -11.26 -6.99 -8.39
CA LEU A 400 -11.46 -7.22 -6.95
C LEU A 400 -11.07 -8.66 -6.63
N ALA A 401 -10.25 -8.86 -5.61
CA ALA A 401 -9.81 -10.19 -5.23
C ALA A 401 -10.31 -10.58 -3.85
N SER A 402 -10.81 -11.82 -3.73
CA SER A 402 -11.14 -12.42 -2.43
C SER A 402 -9.93 -13.12 -1.83
N GLU A 403 -9.96 -13.32 -0.50
CA GLU A 403 -8.89 -14.01 0.22
C GLU A 403 -8.72 -15.48 -0.21
N GLU A 404 -9.79 -16.11 -0.71
CA GLU A 404 -9.81 -17.47 -1.22
C GLU A 404 -9.13 -17.60 -2.59
N GLY A 405 -8.76 -16.46 -3.24
CA GLY A 405 -8.01 -16.45 -4.48
C GLY A 405 -8.86 -16.23 -5.74
N HIS A 406 -10.13 -15.85 -5.60
CA HIS A 406 -10.97 -15.51 -6.75
C HIS A 406 -10.82 -14.01 -7.10
N VAL A 407 -10.66 -13.71 -8.39
CA VAL A 407 -10.61 -12.35 -8.90
C VAL A 407 -11.83 -12.07 -9.77
N TYR A 408 -12.63 -11.09 -9.33
CA TYR A 408 -13.83 -10.62 -10.01
C TYR A 408 -13.45 -9.43 -10.90
N VAL A 409 -13.81 -9.50 -12.18
CA VAL A 409 -13.59 -8.45 -13.16
C VAL A 409 -14.93 -7.80 -13.46
N LEU A 410 -15.07 -6.52 -13.14
CA LEU A 410 -16.29 -5.74 -13.38
C LEU A 410 -16.04 -4.70 -14.45
N LYS A 411 -17.07 -4.40 -15.22
CA LYS A 411 -17.10 -3.19 -16.04
C LYS A 411 -17.33 -1.98 -15.15
N ALA A 412 -16.47 -0.98 -15.27
CA ALA A 412 -16.63 0.26 -14.52
C ALA A 412 -17.80 1.06 -15.06
N GLY A 413 -18.73 1.44 -14.19
CA GLY A 413 -19.94 2.19 -14.59
C GLY A 413 -20.97 2.30 -13.48
N PRO A 414 -22.07 3.02 -13.74
CA PRO A 414 -23.12 3.29 -12.75
C PRO A 414 -24.06 2.11 -12.50
N SER A 415 -23.89 1.00 -13.20
CA SER A 415 -24.62 -0.25 -13.01
C SER A 415 -23.65 -1.41 -12.82
N PHE A 416 -24.04 -2.37 -12.00
CA PHE A 416 -23.24 -3.58 -11.76
C PHE A 416 -23.24 -4.49 -13.00
N GLU A 417 -22.04 -4.81 -13.50
CA GLU A 417 -21.84 -5.77 -14.59
C GLU A 417 -20.59 -6.62 -14.30
N LEU A 418 -20.79 -7.89 -13.94
CA LEU A 418 -19.72 -8.86 -13.76
C LEU A 418 -19.32 -9.41 -15.12
N MET A 419 -18.08 -9.18 -15.54
CA MET A 419 -17.53 -9.64 -16.82
C MET A 419 -16.91 -11.02 -16.70
N ALA A 420 -16.19 -11.29 -15.59
CA ALA A 420 -15.50 -12.56 -15.38
C ALA A 420 -15.20 -12.81 -13.90
N GLU A 421 -14.98 -14.10 -13.58
CA GLU A 421 -14.40 -14.58 -12.34
C GLU A 421 -13.23 -15.51 -12.68
N ASN A 422 -12.07 -15.31 -12.05
CA ASN A 422 -10.84 -16.03 -12.31
C ASN A 422 -10.30 -16.62 -11.01
N ASP A 423 -9.84 -17.87 -11.03
CA ASP A 423 -9.22 -18.54 -9.89
C ASP A 423 -7.69 -18.43 -9.99
N MET A 424 -7.05 -17.96 -8.90
CA MET A 424 -5.60 -17.87 -8.79
C MET A 424 -4.96 -19.15 -8.24
N GLY A 425 -5.75 -20.10 -7.74
CA GLY A 425 -5.31 -21.37 -7.18
C GLY A 425 -4.58 -21.27 -5.83
N GLU A 426 -4.45 -20.08 -5.28
CA GLU A 426 -3.79 -19.79 -3.99
C GLU A 426 -4.49 -18.60 -3.33
N SER A 427 -4.46 -18.53 -1.99
CA SER A 427 -5.01 -17.41 -1.22
C SER A 427 -4.37 -16.08 -1.62
N LEU A 428 -5.17 -15.00 -1.60
CA LEU A 428 -4.79 -13.70 -2.14
C LEU A 428 -5.28 -12.56 -1.22
N LEU A 429 -4.36 -11.99 -0.44
CA LEU A 429 -4.66 -10.87 0.46
C LEU A 429 -4.00 -9.56 -0.01
N ALA A 430 -2.89 -9.66 -0.74
CA ALA A 430 -2.17 -8.51 -1.27
C ALA A 430 -2.91 -7.83 -2.43
N THR A 431 -2.88 -6.50 -2.47
CA THR A 431 -3.38 -5.73 -3.62
C THR A 431 -2.43 -5.90 -4.82
N PRO A 432 -2.93 -6.19 -6.04
CA PRO A 432 -2.06 -6.35 -7.20
C PRO A 432 -1.44 -5.02 -7.66
N ALA A 433 -0.32 -5.13 -8.37
CA ALA A 433 0.24 -4.04 -9.18
C ALA A 433 -0.24 -4.13 -10.62
N ILE A 434 -0.29 -2.98 -11.31
CA ILE A 434 -0.59 -2.89 -12.75
C ILE A 434 0.60 -2.24 -13.46
N SER A 435 1.09 -2.89 -14.54
CA SER A 435 2.17 -2.34 -15.35
C SER A 435 2.04 -2.84 -16.80
N GLU A 436 1.93 -1.92 -17.77
CA GLU A 436 1.95 -2.22 -19.22
C GLU A 436 1.02 -3.35 -19.63
N GLY A 437 -0.22 -3.33 -19.16
CA GLY A 437 -1.24 -4.35 -19.48
C GLY A 437 -1.07 -5.68 -18.74
N VAL A 438 -0.26 -5.70 -17.68
CA VAL A 438 -0.04 -6.87 -16.82
C VAL A 438 -0.56 -6.57 -15.42
N LEU A 439 -1.33 -7.51 -14.87
CA LEU A 439 -1.65 -7.57 -13.44
C LEU A 439 -0.64 -8.49 -12.76
N ILE A 440 -0.02 -8.00 -11.69
CA ILE A 440 0.98 -8.73 -10.93
C ILE A 440 0.44 -8.97 -9.53
N TYR A 441 0.10 -10.23 -9.25
CA TYR A 441 -0.47 -10.67 -7.98
C TYR A 441 0.59 -11.29 -7.08
N ARG A 442 0.57 -10.97 -5.78
CA ARG A 442 1.23 -11.75 -4.74
C ARG A 442 0.19 -12.68 -4.11
N THR A 443 0.28 -13.96 -4.40
CA THR A 443 -0.49 -15.03 -3.75
C THR A 443 0.26 -15.54 -2.52
N GLN A 444 -0.29 -16.49 -1.77
CA GLN A 444 0.34 -17.01 -0.55
C GLN A 444 1.78 -17.53 -0.81
N GLY A 445 1.98 -18.29 -1.86
CA GLY A 445 3.27 -18.94 -2.16
C GLY A 445 3.98 -18.40 -3.40
N SER A 446 3.36 -17.52 -4.21
CA SER A 446 3.87 -17.16 -5.53
C SER A 446 3.70 -15.67 -5.86
N VAL A 447 4.41 -15.21 -6.87
CA VAL A 447 4.09 -14.00 -7.63
C VAL A 447 3.63 -14.44 -9.00
N VAL A 448 2.47 -13.96 -9.44
CA VAL A 448 1.85 -14.35 -10.70
C VAL A 448 1.59 -13.13 -11.56
N ALA A 449 2.11 -13.10 -12.77
CA ALA A 449 1.86 -12.07 -13.76
C ALA A 449 0.84 -12.58 -14.79
N VAL A 450 -0.31 -11.90 -14.88
CA VAL A 450 -1.36 -12.20 -15.87
C VAL A 450 -1.53 -11.07 -16.85
N ALA A 451 -1.74 -11.39 -18.14
CA ALA A 451 -1.90 -10.41 -19.20
C ALA A 451 -2.86 -10.92 -20.28
N GLY A 452 -3.52 -10.01 -20.97
CA GLY A 452 -4.27 -10.31 -22.20
C GLY A 452 -3.35 -10.60 -23.39
N GLY A 453 -3.81 -11.44 -24.32
CA GLY A 453 -3.10 -11.78 -25.54
C GLY A 453 -2.34 -13.10 -25.49
N ALA A 454 -1.98 -13.63 -26.67
CA ALA A 454 -1.22 -14.87 -26.81
C ALA A 454 0.16 -14.73 -26.12
N LYS A 455 0.65 -15.87 -25.55
CA LYS A 455 2.07 -15.97 -25.17
C LYS A 455 2.93 -15.48 -26.32
N PRO A 456 3.98 -14.70 -26.07
CA PRO A 456 4.94 -14.34 -27.11
C PRO A 456 5.57 -15.58 -27.75
#